data_ca6dec00d41b8d3bd35a823795f432b7
#
_entry.id   ca6dec00d41b8d3bd35a823795f432b7
#
_cell.length_a   1.000
_cell.length_b   1.000
_cell.length_c   1.000
_cell.angle_alpha   90.00
_cell.angle_beta   90.00
_cell.angle_gamma   90.00
#
_symmetry.space_group_name_H-M   'P 1'
#
loop_
_entity.id
_entity.type
_entity.pdbx_description
1 polymer ?
#
loop_
_entity_poly.entity_id
_entity_poly.type
_entity_poly.pdbx_seq_one_letter_code
_entity_poly.pdbx_strand_id
1 'polypeptide(L)'
;MKEKVVVGMSGGVDSSVAAYLLKEQGYDVIGVTMQIWQDQDVFVQSQEGGCCGLSAVDDARRVAERLEIPYYVMNFKEDFHKYVIDYFVSEYEKARTPNPCIACNRYVKWESLLHRSLEIGADYIATGHYARIMQLPNGRYTIRNSVTAAKDQTYALYNLTQDQLSRTLMPVGDYDKPHIRQIAEEIGLPVATKHDSQDICFVPDHDYASFITQETGKESKPGNFVDEEGNIMGQHRGLIHYTIGQRKGLGISSSTPIFVKELRPQTNEVVLCKSERLFSRDCHVDNINYMAEEKLTGPVKAIGKIRYSHAGAPCTLYPQPDGTLLAQFDEPQRAMTPGQAAVFYQDDHVLCGGTIETE
;
A
#
# COMPACT_ATOMS: atom_id res chain seq x y z
N MET A 1 -4.02 0.91 35.50
CA MET A 1 -2.71 0.69 34.83
C MET A 1 -2.71 1.56 33.58
N LYS A 2 -1.56 2.04 33.12
CA LYS A 2 -1.50 2.72 31.82
C LYS A 2 -1.73 1.70 30.71
N GLU A 3 -2.49 2.07 29.67
CA GLU A 3 -2.64 1.23 28.49
C GLU A 3 -1.31 1.13 27.74
N LYS A 4 -0.97 -0.07 27.30
CA LYS A 4 0.30 -0.37 26.65
C LYS A 4 0.15 -0.34 25.13
N VAL A 5 1.05 0.35 24.44
CA VAL A 5 1.06 0.46 22.98
C VAL A 5 2.41 0.06 22.40
N VAL A 6 2.38 -0.80 21.40
CA VAL A 6 3.54 -1.11 20.57
C VAL A 6 3.54 -0.21 19.34
N VAL A 7 4.59 0.59 19.18
CA VAL A 7 4.76 1.49 18.02
C VAL A 7 5.71 0.87 17.00
N GLY A 8 5.21 0.64 15.78
CA GLY A 8 6.06 0.23 14.66
C GLY A 8 6.98 1.36 14.23
N MET A 9 8.26 1.26 14.56
CA MET A 9 9.28 2.28 14.29
C MET A 9 10.12 1.89 13.06
N SER A 10 10.01 2.68 12.01
CA SER A 10 10.73 2.46 10.73
C SER A 10 12.06 3.24 10.64
N GLY A 11 12.51 3.87 11.73
CA GLY A 11 13.64 4.79 11.69
C GLY A 11 13.38 6.08 10.90
N GLY A 12 12.14 6.39 10.59
CA GLY A 12 11.68 7.63 9.98
C GLY A 12 11.06 8.59 10.98
N VAL A 13 10.93 9.88 10.58
CA VAL A 13 10.40 10.94 11.45
C VAL A 13 8.97 10.68 11.93
N ASP A 14 8.09 10.16 11.05
CA ASP A 14 6.68 10.00 11.36
C ASP A 14 6.42 8.99 12.47
N SER A 15 7.04 7.80 12.39
CA SER A 15 6.93 6.78 13.44
C SER A 15 7.59 7.20 14.76
N SER A 16 8.63 8.01 14.68
CA SER A 16 9.33 8.55 15.85
C SER A 16 8.48 9.57 16.59
N VAL A 17 7.83 10.49 15.86
CA VAL A 17 6.91 11.45 16.45
C VAL A 17 5.64 10.75 16.94
N ALA A 18 5.17 9.69 16.27
CA ALA A 18 4.06 8.88 16.76
C ALA A 18 4.34 8.29 18.15
N ALA A 19 5.55 7.74 18.35
CA ALA A 19 5.98 7.23 19.67
C ALA A 19 6.02 8.34 20.74
N TYR A 20 6.53 9.51 20.40
CA TYR A 20 6.55 10.67 21.29
C TYR A 20 5.15 11.11 21.68
N LEU A 21 4.27 11.33 20.71
CA LEU A 21 2.88 11.79 20.97
C LEU A 21 2.11 10.83 21.90
N LEU A 22 2.27 9.52 21.70
CA LEU A 22 1.64 8.52 22.56
C LEU A 22 2.21 8.51 23.98
N LYS A 23 3.53 8.71 24.14
CA LYS A 23 4.16 8.86 25.45
C LYS A 23 3.61 10.09 26.18
N GLU A 24 3.49 11.23 25.51
CA GLU A 24 2.89 12.46 26.06
C GLU A 24 1.40 12.29 26.41
N GLN A 25 0.66 11.48 25.65
CA GLN A 25 -0.72 11.12 25.96
C GLN A 25 -0.85 10.17 27.16
N GLY A 26 0.27 9.69 27.69
CA GLY A 26 0.32 8.89 28.91
C GLY A 26 0.31 7.39 28.72
N TYR A 27 0.40 6.89 27.48
CA TYR A 27 0.53 5.45 27.21
C TYR A 27 1.87 4.87 27.72
N ASP A 28 1.88 3.58 27.99
CA ASP A 28 3.12 2.79 28.19
C ASP A 28 3.63 2.33 26.81
N VAL A 29 4.59 3.08 26.25
CA VAL A 29 5.04 2.92 24.86
C VAL A 29 6.20 1.97 24.75
N ILE A 30 6.11 1.02 23.82
CA ILE A 30 7.21 0.12 23.39
C ILE A 30 7.47 0.35 21.91
N GLY A 31 8.73 0.68 21.57
CA GLY A 31 9.16 0.77 20.16
C GLY A 31 9.53 -0.60 19.59
N VAL A 32 9.06 -0.91 18.37
CA VAL A 32 9.42 -2.14 17.67
C VAL A 32 9.81 -1.83 16.23
N THR A 33 11.02 -2.25 15.81
CA THR A 33 11.37 -2.31 14.39
C THR A 33 11.18 -3.73 13.86
N MET A 34 10.47 -3.85 12.74
CA MET A 34 10.27 -5.11 12.06
C MET A 34 11.47 -5.40 11.15
N GLN A 35 12.22 -6.46 11.45
CA GLN A 35 13.27 -6.94 10.56
C GLN A 35 12.64 -7.83 9.48
N ILE A 36 12.61 -7.34 8.24
CA ILE A 36 11.97 -7.99 7.09
C ILE A 36 12.98 -8.51 6.06
N TRP A 37 14.28 -8.18 6.19
CA TRP A 37 15.34 -8.58 5.26
C TRP A 37 16.19 -9.72 5.79
N GLN A 38 16.72 -10.54 4.88
CA GLN A 38 17.75 -11.53 5.21
C GLN A 38 19.12 -10.85 5.30
N ASP A 39 20.00 -11.35 6.21
CA ASP A 39 21.33 -10.76 6.43
C ASP A 39 22.27 -10.92 5.21
N GLN A 40 21.89 -11.73 4.24
CA GLN A 40 22.62 -12.01 3.00
C GLN A 40 22.16 -11.17 1.78
N ASP A 41 21.11 -10.38 1.93
CA ASP A 41 20.61 -9.51 0.84
C ASP A 41 21.51 -8.29 0.67
N VAL A 42 22.67 -8.50 0.02
CA VAL A 42 23.72 -7.50 -0.23
C VAL A 42 23.17 -6.25 -0.97
N PHE A 43 22.09 -6.40 -1.73
CA PHE A 43 21.43 -5.31 -2.44
C PHE A 43 20.75 -4.30 -1.52
N VAL A 44 20.28 -4.73 -0.34
CA VAL A 44 19.59 -3.86 0.62
C VAL A 44 20.56 -3.12 1.54
N GLN A 45 21.79 -3.63 1.70
CA GLN A 45 22.81 -3.02 2.56
C GLN A 45 23.43 -1.74 1.98
N SER A 46 23.32 -1.51 0.65
CA SER A 46 24.00 -0.40 -0.02
C SER A 46 23.12 0.85 -0.25
N GLN A 47 21.85 0.85 0.15
CA GLN A 47 20.99 2.02 -0.02
C GLN A 47 20.55 2.64 1.31
N GLU A 48 21.05 3.84 1.55
CA GLU A 48 20.53 4.76 2.57
C GLU A 48 19.07 5.13 2.22
N GLY A 49 18.08 4.59 2.95
CA GLY A 49 16.71 5.06 2.80
C GLY A 49 15.56 4.04 2.90
N GLY A 50 15.82 2.74 2.94
CA GLY A 50 14.77 1.73 3.17
C GLY A 50 14.25 1.77 4.61
N CYS A 51 12.93 1.63 4.81
CA CYS A 51 12.28 1.73 6.14
C CYS A 51 12.65 0.61 7.13
N CYS A 52 13.44 -0.39 6.75
CA CYS A 52 13.76 -1.57 7.56
C CYS A 52 15.23 -2.04 7.43
N GLY A 53 16.13 -1.23 6.85
CA GLY A 53 17.57 -1.52 6.77
C GLY A 53 18.30 -1.37 8.12
N LEU A 54 19.57 -1.78 8.21
CA LEU A 54 20.38 -1.66 9.43
C LEU A 54 20.46 -0.21 9.94
N SER A 55 20.60 0.77 9.05
CA SER A 55 20.56 2.19 9.40
C SER A 55 19.24 2.62 10.01
N ALA A 56 18.11 2.05 9.53
CA ALA A 56 16.78 2.33 10.07
C ALA A 56 16.60 1.76 11.49
N VAL A 57 17.18 0.59 11.77
CA VAL A 57 17.20 -0.01 13.12
C VAL A 57 17.98 0.88 14.08
N ASP A 58 19.16 1.36 13.66
CA ASP A 58 20.01 2.23 14.51
C ASP A 58 19.36 3.59 14.75
N ASP A 59 18.71 4.17 13.73
CA ASP A 59 17.96 5.41 13.90
C ASP A 59 16.78 5.23 14.87
N ALA A 60 16.00 4.15 14.73
CA ALA A 60 14.89 3.85 15.62
C ALA A 60 15.36 3.62 17.06
N ARG A 61 16.51 2.94 17.25
CA ARG A 61 17.12 2.72 18.56
C ARG A 61 17.50 4.05 19.22
N ARG A 62 18.19 4.94 18.51
CA ARG A 62 18.58 6.28 19.01
C ARG A 62 17.36 7.11 19.39
N VAL A 63 16.28 7.03 18.61
CA VAL A 63 15.01 7.68 18.94
C VAL A 63 14.42 7.10 20.22
N ALA A 64 14.37 5.77 20.35
CA ALA A 64 13.82 5.11 21.54
C ALA A 64 14.64 5.46 22.81
N GLU A 65 15.97 5.50 22.72
CA GLU A 65 16.85 5.97 23.79
C GLU A 65 16.55 7.42 24.15
N ARG A 66 16.39 8.31 23.16
CA ARG A 66 16.04 9.72 23.38
C ARG A 66 14.66 9.88 24.06
N LEU A 67 13.71 9.04 23.67
CA LEU A 67 12.37 9.02 24.26
C LEU A 67 12.29 8.23 25.57
N GLU A 68 13.37 7.58 26.01
CA GLU A 68 13.41 6.72 27.20
C GLU A 68 12.28 5.67 27.18
N ILE A 69 12.10 4.98 26.04
CA ILE A 69 11.13 3.89 25.88
C ILE A 69 11.82 2.56 25.60
N PRO A 70 11.30 1.42 26.06
CA PRO A 70 11.77 0.10 25.63
C PRO A 70 11.74 -0.05 24.12
N TYR A 71 12.75 -0.72 23.55
CA TYR A 71 12.87 -0.92 22.12
C TYR A 71 13.32 -2.33 21.79
N TYR A 72 12.67 -2.94 20.79
CA TYR A 72 12.97 -4.29 20.33
C TYR A 72 13.02 -4.35 18.80
N VAL A 73 13.85 -5.25 18.29
CA VAL A 73 13.86 -5.66 16.88
C VAL A 73 13.22 -7.03 16.81
N MET A 74 12.12 -7.16 16.08
CA MET A 74 11.40 -8.41 15.91
C MET A 74 11.57 -8.95 14.49
N ASN A 75 11.79 -10.25 14.35
CA ASN A 75 11.98 -10.91 13.06
C ASN A 75 10.61 -11.20 12.40
N PHE A 76 10.40 -10.61 11.22
CA PHE A 76 9.22 -10.81 10.36
C PHE A 76 9.61 -11.25 8.94
N LYS A 77 10.83 -11.78 8.73
CA LYS A 77 11.36 -12.15 7.41
C LYS A 77 10.46 -13.17 6.70
N GLU A 78 10.06 -14.22 7.39
CA GLU A 78 9.19 -15.28 6.85
C GLU A 78 7.79 -14.74 6.50
N ASP A 79 7.18 -13.98 7.42
CA ASP A 79 5.88 -13.36 7.19
C ASP A 79 5.91 -12.40 5.99
N PHE A 80 6.95 -11.56 5.91
CA PHE A 80 7.12 -10.62 4.82
C PHE A 80 7.33 -11.33 3.48
N HIS A 81 8.17 -12.35 3.44
CA HIS A 81 8.39 -13.14 2.23
C HIS A 81 7.08 -13.76 1.75
N LYS A 82 6.41 -14.50 2.62
CA LYS A 82 5.17 -15.23 2.31
C LYS A 82 4.03 -14.32 1.87
N TYR A 83 3.77 -13.23 2.62
CA TYR A 83 2.57 -12.42 2.39
C TYR A 83 2.79 -11.23 1.49
N VAL A 84 4.03 -10.80 1.28
CA VAL A 84 4.33 -9.61 0.47
C VAL A 84 5.09 -10.00 -0.79
N ILE A 85 6.22 -10.72 -0.68
CA ILE A 85 7.05 -11.06 -1.84
C ILE A 85 6.37 -12.12 -2.71
N ASP A 86 5.94 -13.25 -2.14
CA ASP A 86 5.25 -14.31 -2.88
C ASP A 86 3.97 -13.79 -3.55
N TYR A 87 3.19 -12.96 -2.82
CA TYR A 87 2.02 -12.30 -3.39
C TYR A 87 2.39 -11.40 -4.56
N PHE A 88 3.42 -10.56 -4.41
CA PHE A 88 3.88 -9.65 -5.45
C PHE A 88 4.29 -10.42 -6.71
N VAL A 89 5.11 -11.45 -6.57
CA VAL A 89 5.56 -12.31 -7.66
C VAL A 89 4.39 -12.99 -8.35
N SER A 90 3.49 -13.62 -7.56
CA SER A 90 2.36 -14.36 -8.11
C SER A 90 1.39 -13.50 -8.91
N GLU A 91 1.17 -12.25 -8.51
CA GLU A 91 0.31 -11.35 -9.26
C GLU A 91 0.96 -10.92 -10.59
N TYR A 92 2.26 -10.65 -10.60
CA TYR A 92 2.97 -10.36 -11.85
C TYR A 92 3.02 -11.58 -12.81
N GLU A 93 3.17 -12.80 -12.28
CA GLU A 93 3.07 -14.03 -13.10
C GLU A 93 1.69 -14.19 -13.76
N LYS A 94 0.63 -13.65 -13.12
CA LYS A 94 -0.74 -13.59 -13.67
C LYS A 94 -0.98 -12.36 -14.57
N ALA A 95 0.06 -11.59 -14.89
CA ALA A 95 -0.04 -10.32 -15.62
C ALA A 95 -0.93 -9.27 -14.92
N ARG A 96 -0.92 -9.25 -13.59
CA ARG A 96 -1.63 -8.29 -12.72
C ARG A 96 -0.62 -7.35 -12.07
N THR A 97 -1.06 -6.19 -11.62
CA THR A 97 -0.19 -5.20 -10.98
C THR A 97 -0.57 -5.03 -9.51
N PRO A 98 0.11 -5.73 -8.58
CA PRO A 98 -0.21 -5.65 -7.15
C PRO A 98 0.23 -4.35 -6.50
N ASN A 99 -0.32 -4.09 -5.31
CA ASN A 99 0.21 -3.08 -4.38
C ASN A 99 0.76 -3.78 -3.12
N PRO A 100 2.08 -4.03 -3.05
CA PRO A 100 2.67 -4.77 -1.94
C PRO A 100 2.59 -4.03 -0.59
N CYS A 101 2.46 -2.70 -0.59
CA CYS A 101 2.28 -1.93 0.64
C CYS A 101 0.95 -2.25 1.33
N ILE A 102 -0.12 -2.50 0.56
CA ILE A 102 -1.42 -2.94 1.11
C ILE A 102 -1.28 -4.31 1.76
N ALA A 103 -0.60 -5.26 1.10
CA ALA A 103 -0.34 -6.59 1.66
C ALA A 103 0.53 -6.52 2.93
N CYS A 104 1.60 -5.71 2.92
CA CYS A 104 2.45 -5.48 4.07
C CYS A 104 1.65 -4.89 5.26
N ASN A 105 0.83 -3.89 5.00
CA ASN A 105 -0.03 -3.34 6.04
C ASN A 105 -0.94 -4.42 6.60
N ARG A 106 -1.71 -5.11 5.76
CA ARG A 106 -2.71 -6.09 6.16
C ARG A 106 -2.12 -7.26 6.95
N TYR A 107 -1.08 -7.90 6.42
CA TYR A 107 -0.61 -9.18 6.92
C TYR A 107 0.61 -9.08 7.84
N VAL A 108 1.53 -8.17 7.60
CA VAL A 108 2.75 -8.07 8.43
C VAL A 108 2.54 -7.11 9.59
N LYS A 109 2.03 -5.89 9.34
CA LYS A 109 1.83 -4.90 10.41
C LYS A 109 0.60 -5.19 11.26
N TRP A 110 -0.56 -5.44 10.64
CA TRP A 110 -1.82 -5.58 11.36
C TRP A 110 -2.27 -7.02 11.63
N GLU A 111 -1.56 -8.02 11.10
CA GLU A 111 -1.75 -9.41 11.51
C GLU A 111 -0.59 -9.84 12.42
N SER A 112 0.61 -9.99 11.86
CA SER A 112 1.76 -10.55 12.59
C SER A 112 2.25 -9.65 13.74
N LEU A 113 2.45 -8.33 13.49
CA LEU A 113 2.92 -7.43 14.55
C LEU A 113 1.85 -7.23 15.64
N LEU A 114 0.56 -7.06 15.28
CA LEU A 114 -0.51 -6.94 16.25
C LEU A 114 -0.59 -8.19 17.13
N HIS A 115 -0.60 -9.38 16.53
CA HIS A 115 -0.66 -10.63 17.27
C HIS A 115 0.49 -10.75 18.29
N ARG A 116 1.74 -10.54 17.83
CA ARG A 116 2.91 -10.58 18.73
C ARG A 116 2.88 -9.48 19.81
N SER A 117 2.28 -8.34 19.51
CA SER A 117 2.12 -7.24 20.47
C SER A 117 1.12 -7.61 21.58
N LEU A 118 0.02 -8.27 21.22
CA LEU A 118 -0.96 -8.78 22.20
C LEU A 118 -0.35 -9.88 23.10
N GLU A 119 0.50 -10.77 22.55
CA GLU A 119 1.20 -11.81 23.33
C GLU A 119 2.11 -11.23 24.41
N ILE A 120 2.72 -10.06 24.20
CA ILE A 120 3.53 -9.36 25.19
C ILE A 120 2.70 -8.41 26.07
N GLY A 121 1.37 -8.50 25.98
CA GLY A 121 0.42 -7.77 26.83
C GLY A 121 0.23 -6.31 26.43
N ALA A 122 0.40 -5.96 25.16
CA ALA A 122 -0.01 -4.65 24.65
C ALA A 122 -1.50 -4.62 24.38
N ASP A 123 -2.12 -3.46 24.58
CA ASP A 123 -3.53 -3.20 24.30
C ASP A 123 -3.74 -2.73 22.87
N TYR A 124 -2.75 -1.99 22.34
CA TYR A 124 -2.79 -1.36 21.01
C TYR A 124 -1.48 -1.53 20.26
N ILE A 125 -1.59 -1.39 18.93
CA ILE A 125 -0.45 -1.05 18.06
C ILE A 125 -0.62 0.34 17.50
N ALA A 126 0.50 0.99 17.17
CA ALA A 126 0.50 2.29 16.53
C ALA A 126 1.56 2.37 15.42
N THR A 127 1.34 3.26 14.49
CA THR A 127 2.25 3.54 13.38
C THR A 127 2.27 5.03 13.05
N GLY A 128 3.27 5.46 12.27
CA GLY A 128 3.36 6.81 11.73
C GLY A 128 2.55 7.04 10.45
N HIS A 129 1.43 6.33 10.23
CA HIS A 129 0.59 6.56 9.06
C HIS A 129 -0.27 7.82 9.20
N TYR A 130 -0.37 8.57 8.10
CA TYR A 130 -1.26 9.73 7.98
C TYR A 130 -2.70 9.26 7.66
N ALA A 131 -3.39 8.83 8.68
CA ALA A 131 -4.78 8.40 8.67
C ALA A 131 -5.35 8.55 10.09
N ARG A 132 -6.66 8.51 10.24
CA ARG A 132 -7.33 8.65 11.56
C ARG A 132 -8.32 7.51 11.75
N ILE A 133 -8.23 6.84 12.88
CA ILE A 133 -9.24 5.83 13.25
C ILE A 133 -10.47 6.55 13.82
N MET A 134 -11.66 6.15 13.38
CA MET A 134 -12.91 6.62 13.95
C MET A 134 -13.90 5.49 14.16
N GLN A 135 -14.73 5.62 15.19
CA GLN A 135 -15.89 4.75 15.39
C GLN A 135 -17.14 5.47 14.92
N LEU A 136 -17.91 4.81 14.09
CA LEU A 136 -19.16 5.30 13.54
C LEU A 136 -20.33 5.09 14.54
N PRO A 137 -21.47 5.80 14.37
CA PRO A 137 -22.64 5.61 15.23
C PRO A 137 -23.22 4.18 15.25
N ASN A 138 -22.98 3.39 14.19
CA ASN A 138 -23.34 1.97 14.12
C ASN A 138 -22.39 1.05 14.91
N GLY A 139 -21.39 1.62 15.59
CA GLY A 139 -20.39 0.90 16.38
C GLY A 139 -19.20 0.37 15.59
N ARG A 140 -19.21 0.44 14.26
CA ARG A 140 -18.10 -0.02 13.42
C ARG A 140 -16.96 0.99 13.40
N TYR A 141 -15.75 0.46 13.26
CA TYR A 141 -14.56 1.27 13.04
C TYR A 141 -14.30 1.47 11.55
N THR A 142 -13.83 2.65 11.19
CA THR A 142 -13.35 2.97 9.84
C THR A 142 -12.14 3.88 9.93
N ILE A 143 -11.55 4.16 8.76
CA ILE A 143 -10.41 5.06 8.62
C ILE A 143 -10.88 6.36 7.97
N ARG A 144 -10.66 7.45 8.66
CA ARG A 144 -10.92 8.80 8.20
C ARG A 144 -9.67 9.39 7.56
N ASN A 145 -9.84 10.21 6.52
CA ASN A 145 -8.75 10.90 5.85
C ASN A 145 -7.91 11.71 6.84
N SER A 146 -6.61 11.75 6.63
CA SER A 146 -5.69 12.65 7.32
C SER A 146 -6.11 14.11 7.12
N VAL A 147 -5.67 15.00 7.99
CA VAL A 147 -5.87 16.45 7.83
C VAL A 147 -5.15 17.02 6.60
N THR A 148 -4.17 16.30 6.07
CA THR A 148 -3.43 16.67 4.86
C THR A 148 -3.67 15.68 3.71
N ALA A 149 -4.34 16.15 2.65
CA ALA A 149 -4.61 15.33 1.47
C ALA A 149 -3.32 14.86 0.74
N ALA A 150 -2.25 15.67 0.81
CA ALA A 150 -0.98 15.37 0.13
C ALA A 150 -0.24 14.15 0.72
N LYS A 151 -0.50 13.78 1.97
CA LYS A 151 0.12 12.66 2.67
C LYS A 151 -0.88 11.59 3.11
N ASP A 152 -2.15 11.73 2.71
CA ASP A 152 -3.18 10.76 3.08
C ASP A 152 -2.81 9.33 2.67
N GLN A 153 -2.87 8.41 3.62
CA GLN A 153 -2.48 7.01 3.44
C GLN A 153 -3.65 6.03 3.61
N THR A 154 -4.87 6.53 3.71
CA THR A 154 -6.07 5.71 3.90
C THR A 154 -6.24 4.67 2.81
N TYR A 155 -5.85 4.99 1.56
CA TYR A 155 -5.87 4.05 0.43
C TYR A 155 -5.06 2.77 0.72
N ALA A 156 -3.91 2.88 1.36
CA ALA A 156 -3.05 1.72 1.65
C ALA A 156 -3.51 0.92 2.89
N LEU A 157 -4.55 1.39 3.58
CA LEU A 157 -5.04 0.84 4.85
C LEU A 157 -6.47 0.29 4.74
N TYR A 158 -7.12 0.41 3.60
CA TYR A 158 -8.52 0.02 3.41
C TYR A 158 -8.82 -1.43 3.78
N ASN A 159 -7.81 -2.28 3.83
CA ASN A 159 -7.93 -3.72 4.01
C ASN A 159 -7.81 -4.18 5.48
N LEU A 160 -7.89 -3.28 6.44
CA LEU A 160 -7.86 -3.60 7.87
C LEU A 160 -9.23 -4.08 8.35
N THR A 161 -9.23 -5.09 9.23
CA THR A 161 -10.46 -5.64 9.83
C THR A 161 -10.94 -4.81 11.01
N GLN A 162 -12.18 -5.05 11.46
CA GLN A 162 -12.76 -4.37 12.62
C GLN A 162 -11.95 -4.59 13.90
N ASP A 163 -11.49 -5.83 14.15
CA ASP A 163 -10.63 -6.13 15.30
C ASP A 163 -9.30 -5.39 15.24
N GLN A 164 -8.66 -5.35 14.07
CA GLN A 164 -7.42 -4.60 13.84
C GLN A 164 -7.61 -3.10 14.06
N LEU A 165 -8.69 -2.53 13.51
CA LEU A 165 -9.00 -1.10 13.66
C LEU A 165 -9.25 -0.71 15.12
N SER A 166 -9.99 -1.52 15.89
CA SER A 166 -10.30 -1.26 17.30
C SER A 166 -9.06 -1.22 18.20
N ARG A 167 -7.94 -1.85 17.74
CA ARG A 167 -6.66 -1.93 18.48
C ARG A 167 -5.55 -1.07 17.85
N THR A 168 -5.92 -0.07 17.04
CA THR A 168 -4.96 0.73 16.26
C THR A 168 -5.01 2.19 16.68
N LEU A 169 -3.82 2.79 16.87
CA LEU A 169 -3.65 4.22 17.07
C LEU A 169 -2.81 4.81 15.93
N MET A 170 -3.25 5.96 15.40
CA MET A 170 -2.56 6.68 14.31
C MET A 170 -2.38 8.15 14.69
N PRO A 171 -1.49 8.46 15.66
CA PRO A 171 -1.43 9.79 16.29
C PRO A 171 -0.97 10.91 15.36
N VAL A 172 -0.30 10.59 14.24
CA VAL A 172 0.17 11.61 13.28
C VAL A 172 -0.91 12.02 12.25
N GLY A 173 -2.02 11.33 12.21
CA GLY A 173 -3.12 11.62 11.27
C GLY A 173 -3.77 13.00 11.45
N ASP A 174 -3.64 13.59 12.63
CA ASP A 174 -4.17 14.92 12.99
C ASP A 174 -3.16 16.06 12.73
N TYR A 175 -2.00 15.75 12.13
CA TYR A 175 -0.95 16.71 11.85
C TYR A 175 -0.57 16.71 10.36
N ASP A 176 -0.12 17.85 9.87
CA ASP A 176 0.55 17.92 8.57
C ASP A 176 2.05 17.59 8.69
N LYS A 177 2.70 17.32 7.58
CA LYS A 177 4.12 16.92 7.56
C LYS A 177 5.07 18.00 8.09
N PRO A 178 4.91 19.30 7.77
CA PRO A 178 5.71 20.36 8.36
C PRO A 178 5.62 20.37 9.89
N HIS A 179 4.43 20.23 10.46
CA HIS A 179 4.24 20.23 11.91
C HIS A 179 4.90 18.99 12.56
N ILE A 180 4.79 17.81 11.95
CA ILE A 180 5.51 16.61 12.43
C ILE A 180 7.01 16.82 12.44
N ARG A 181 7.60 17.46 11.42
CA ARG A 181 9.03 17.82 11.41
C ARG A 181 9.39 18.83 12.48
N GLN A 182 8.56 19.85 12.67
CA GLN A 182 8.74 20.84 13.73
C GLN A 182 8.77 20.17 15.13
N ILE A 183 7.79 19.30 15.43
CA ILE A 183 7.79 18.53 16.68
C ILE A 183 9.10 17.74 16.84
N ALA A 184 9.53 17.04 15.78
CA ALA A 184 10.76 16.25 15.81
C ALA A 184 12.02 17.10 16.11
N GLU A 185 12.09 18.31 15.54
CA GLU A 185 13.18 19.28 15.78
C GLU A 185 13.14 19.83 17.21
N GLU A 186 11.97 20.25 17.69
CA GLU A 186 11.78 20.82 19.04
C GLU A 186 12.20 19.84 20.15
N ILE A 187 11.91 18.55 19.98
CA ILE A 187 12.30 17.52 20.95
C ILE A 187 13.70 16.91 20.68
N GLY A 188 14.38 17.39 19.63
CA GLY A 188 15.75 17.01 19.30
C GLY A 188 15.86 15.55 18.83
N LEU A 189 14.92 15.06 18.00
CA LEU A 189 15.04 13.72 17.42
C LEU A 189 16.13 13.67 16.34
N PRO A 190 16.98 12.64 16.34
CA PRO A 190 18.09 12.51 15.38
C PRO A 190 17.64 12.34 13.93
N VAL A 191 16.36 12.01 13.71
CA VAL A 191 15.76 11.74 12.40
C VAL A 191 14.95 12.92 11.84
N ALA A 192 14.92 14.08 12.48
CA ALA A 192 14.07 15.23 12.11
C ALA A 192 14.26 15.68 10.64
N THR A 193 15.48 15.63 10.12
CA THR A 193 15.83 16.04 8.75
C THR A 193 15.83 14.89 7.74
N LYS A 194 15.55 13.65 8.17
CA LYS A 194 15.56 12.48 7.29
C LYS A 194 14.47 12.58 6.20
N HIS A 195 14.83 12.22 4.97
CA HIS A 195 13.88 12.17 3.85
C HIS A 195 12.90 11.01 4.00
N ASP A 196 11.70 11.18 3.43
CA ASP A 196 10.68 10.14 3.43
C ASP A 196 11.07 9.04 2.42
N SER A 197 10.81 7.78 2.75
CA SER A 197 10.88 6.67 1.80
C SER A 197 9.72 6.79 0.81
N GLN A 198 10.00 6.75 -0.50
CA GLN A 198 8.99 6.96 -1.54
C GLN A 198 8.68 5.71 -2.38
N ASP A 199 9.50 4.65 -2.26
CA ASP A 199 9.48 3.50 -3.16
C ASP A 199 9.07 2.20 -2.46
N ILE A 200 8.82 1.16 -3.27
CA ILE A 200 8.63 -0.20 -2.76
C ILE A 200 9.95 -0.63 -2.12
N CYS A 201 9.91 -0.87 -0.81
CA CYS A 201 11.11 -1.01 0.03
C CYS A 201 12.03 -2.17 -0.37
N PHE A 202 11.53 -3.17 -1.11
CA PHE A 202 12.31 -4.33 -1.57
C PHE A 202 12.67 -4.28 -3.08
N VAL A 203 12.30 -3.21 -3.80
CA VAL A 203 12.71 -2.97 -5.20
C VAL A 203 13.16 -1.51 -5.34
N PRO A 204 14.30 -1.16 -4.74
CA PRO A 204 14.73 0.24 -4.60
C PRO A 204 15.17 0.87 -5.93
N ASP A 205 15.53 0.07 -6.92
CA ASP A 205 15.94 0.49 -8.26
C ASP A 205 14.78 0.57 -9.27
N HIS A 206 13.55 0.31 -8.82
CA HIS A 206 12.34 0.22 -9.65
C HIS A 206 12.38 -0.85 -10.74
N ASP A 207 13.35 -1.78 -10.71
CA ASP A 207 13.42 -2.89 -11.68
C ASP A 207 12.69 -4.13 -11.14
N TYR A 208 11.35 -4.06 -11.15
CA TYR A 208 10.47 -5.14 -10.71
C TYR A 208 10.73 -6.45 -11.47
N ALA A 209 11.06 -6.36 -12.78
CA ALA A 209 11.25 -7.55 -13.59
C ALA A 209 12.53 -8.29 -13.21
N SER A 210 13.62 -7.57 -12.97
CA SER A 210 14.87 -8.17 -12.47
C SER A 210 14.67 -8.78 -11.09
N PHE A 211 13.96 -8.12 -10.19
CA PHE A 211 13.62 -8.66 -8.89
C PHE A 211 12.83 -9.99 -9.01
N ILE A 212 11.76 -10.01 -9.82
CA ILE A 212 10.94 -11.22 -10.03
C ILE A 212 11.77 -12.36 -10.63
N THR A 213 12.63 -12.04 -11.59
CA THR A 213 13.53 -13.02 -12.22
C THR A 213 14.50 -13.62 -11.22
N GLN A 214 15.09 -12.83 -10.34
CA GLN A 214 15.99 -13.29 -9.28
C GLN A 214 15.24 -14.17 -8.27
N GLU A 215 14.07 -13.74 -7.82
CA GLU A 215 13.26 -14.43 -6.81
C GLU A 215 12.75 -15.79 -7.32
N THR A 216 12.32 -15.85 -8.58
CA THR A 216 11.75 -17.07 -9.17
C THR A 216 12.77 -17.98 -9.86
N GLY A 217 13.94 -17.45 -10.19
CA GLY A 217 14.91 -18.12 -11.08
C GLY A 217 14.41 -18.35 -12.53
N LYS A 218 13.28 -17.71 -12.91
CA LYS A 218 12.65 -17.87 -14.23
C LYS A 218 12.93 -16.65 -15.11
N GLU A 219 13.43 -16.86 -16.29
CA GLU A 219 13.54 -15.80 -17.30
C GLU A 219 12.18 -15.44 -17.89
N SER A 220 11.98 -14.16 -18.16
CA SER A 220 10.80 -13.67 -18.89
C SER A 220 10.77 -14.21 -20.31
N LYS A 221 9.62 -14.70 -20.76
CA LYS A 221 9.43 -15.16 -22.14
C LYS A 221 9.05 -13.98 -23.04
N PRO A 222 9.85 -13.67 -24.09
CA PRO A 222 9.46 -12.70 -25.10
C PRO A 222 8.14 -13.11 -25.78
N GLY A 223 7.37 -12.11 -26.21
CA GLY A 223 6.11 -12.32 -26.92
C GLY A 223 5.82 -11.15 -27.87
N ASN A 224 4.60 -11.03 -28.35
CA ASN A 224 4.23 -10.03 -29.33
C ASN A 224 3.51 -8.84 -28.71
N PHE A 225 3.88 -7.63 -29.13
CA PHE A 225 2.98 -6.50 -29.08
C PHE A 225 1.97 -6.62 -30.21
N VAL A 226 0.71 -6.48 -29.89
CA VAL A 226 -0.39 -6.51 -30.87
C VAL A 226 -1.27 -5.27 -30.73
N ASP A 227 -1.95 -4.87 -31.82
CA ASP A 227 -3.03 -3.88 -31.74
C ASP A 227 -4.34 -4.54 -31.26
N GLU A 228 -5.41 -3.75 -31.19
CA GLU A 228 -6.75 -4.23 -30.76
C GLU A 228 -7.36 -5.25 -31.72
N GLU A 229 -6.94 -5.26 -32.99
CA GLU A 229 -7.34 -6.19 -34.06
C GLU A 229 -6.49 -7.46 -34.08
N GLY A 230 -5.41 -7.54 -33.29
CA GLY A 230 -4.50 -8.67 -33.22
C GLY A 230 -3.33 -8.62 -34.21
N ASN A 231 -3.11 -7.50 -34.91
CA ASN A 231 -1.96 -7.34 -35.79
C ASN A 231 -0.68 -7.14 -34.98
N ILE A 232 0.39 -7.85 -35.36
CA ILE A 232 1.68 -7.76 -34.66
C ILE A 232 2.33 -6.40 -34.96
N MET A 233 2.66 -5.67 -33.88
CA MET A 233 3.33 -4.37 -33.92
C MET A 233 4.83 -4.46 -33.58
N GLY A 234 5.27 -5.55 -32.96
CA GLY A 234 6.66 -5.80 -32.55
C GLY A 234 6.77 -6.90 -31.52
N GLN A 235 7.92 -6.98 -30.85
CA GLN A 235 8.16 -7.98 -29.81
C GLN A 235 8.47 -7.32 -28.47
N HIS A 236 7.93 -7.88 -27.38
CA HIS A 236 8.18 -7.47 -26.01
C HIS A 236 9.11 -8.46 -25.27
N ARG A 237 9.70 -8.02 -24.16
CA ARG A 237 10.67 -8.78 -23.36
C ARG A 237 10.05 -9.78 -22.38
N GLY A 238 8.72 -9.83 -22.28
CA GLY A 238 7.94 -10.61 -21.32
C GLY A 238 6.94 -9.76 -20.56
N LEU A 239 5.78 -10.34 -20.18
CA LEU A 239 4.65 -9.62 -19.60
C LEU A 239 4.99 -8.86 -18.31
N ILE A 240 5.89 -9.41 -17.49
CA ILE A 240 6.30 -8.80 -16.21
C ILE A 240 6.95 -7.41 -16.33
N HIS A 241 7.37 -7.02 -17.54
CA HIS A 241 7.95 -5.70 -17.81
C HIS A 241 6.90 -4.61 -18.10
N TYR A 242 5.61 -4.96 -18.13
CA TYR A 242 4.57 -4.04 -18.61
C TYR A 242 3.41 -3.93 -17.63
N THR A 243 2.81 -2.74 -17.62
CA THR A 243 1.63 -2.42 -16.80
C THR A 243 0.61 -1.68 -17.64
N ILE A 244 -0.66 -1.90 -17.42
CA ILE A 244 -1.75 -1.21 -18.11
C ILE A 244 -1.60 0.30 -17.94
N GLY A 245 -1.71 1.04 -19.05
CA GLY A 245 -1.50 2.49 -19.11
C GLY A 245 -0.05 2.93 -19.32
N GLN A 246 0.91 2.00 -19.34
CA GLN A 246 2.33 2.30 -19.60
C GLN A 246 2.53 2.82 -21.02
N ARG A 247 3.33 3.91 -21.15
CA ARG A 247 3.71 4.52 -22.41
C ARG A 247 5.20 4.36 -22.73
N LYS A 248 6.05 4.51 -21.71
CA LYS A 248 7.51 4.50 -21.88
C LYS A 248 8.04 3.08 -21.89
N GLY A 249 9.18 2.85 -22.59
CA GLY A 249 9.86 1.55 -22.57
C GLY A 249 9.22 0.47 -23.46
N LEU A 250 8.30 0.82 -24.36
CA LEU A 250 7.67 -0.14 -25.28
C LEU A 250 8.60 -0.51 -26.47
N GLY A 251 9.53 0.38 -26.86
CA GLY A 251 10.41 0.14 -28.00
C GLY A 251 9.71 0.14 -29.36
N ILE A 252 8.47 0.63 -29.44
CA ILE A 252 7.67 0.68 -30.66
C ILE A 252 7.66 2.10 -31.23
N SER A 253 7.99 2.20 -32.53
CA SER A 253 7.85 3.46 -33.27
C SER A 253 6.41 3.65 -33.72
N SER A 254 5.81 4.79 -33.37
CA SER A 254 4.46 5.14 -33.77
C SER A 254 4.36 6.65 -33.99
N SER A 255 3.54 7.07 -34.96
CA SER A 255 3.24 8.48 -35.24
C SER A 255 2.38 9.15 -34.16
N THR A 256 1.68 8.36 -33.33
CA THR A 256 0.85 8.79 -32.22
C THR A 256 1.26 8.08 -30.93
N PRO A 257 1.07 8.69 -29.75
CA PRO A 257 1.32 8.01 -28.48
C PRO A 257 0.51 6.74 -28.36
N ILE A 258 1.19 5.62 -28.06
CA ILE A 258 0.58 4.32 -27.80
C ILE A 258 0.84 3.88 -26.37
N PHE A 259 -0.07 3.05 -25.84
CA PHE A 259 -0.11 2.64 -24.46
C PHE A 259 -0.47 1.17 -24.33
N VAL A 260 -0.03 0.54 -23.26
CA VAL A 260 -0.47 -0.80 -22.88
C VAL A 260 -1.95 -0.73 -22.47
N LYS A 261 -2.81 -1.48 -23.17
CA LYS A 261 -4.23 -1.62 -22.88
C LYS A 261 -4.53 -2.83 -22.03
N GLU A 262 -3.93 -3.96 -22.38
CA GLU A 262 -4.22 -5.27 -21.81
C GLU A 262 -2.97 -6.15 -21.83
N LEU A 263 -2.84 -7.02 -20.85
CA LEU A 263 -1.84 -8.07 -20.81
C LEU A 263 -2.56 -9.42 -20.94
N ARG A 264 -2.19 -10.24 -21.92
CA ARG A 264 -2.81 -11.55 -22.21
C ARG A 264 -1.87 -12.70 -21.87
N PRO A 265 -1.89 -13.24 -20.65
CA PRO A 265 -0.95 -14.31 -20.26
C PRO A 265 -1.14 -15.60 -21.06
N GLN A 266 -2.36 -15.92 -21.53
CA GLN A 266 -2.66 -17.13 -22.28
C GLN A 266 -1.96 -17.18 -23.64
N THR A 267 -1.85 -16.03 -24.32
CA THR A 267 -1.23 -15.90 -25.64
C THR A 267 0.17 -15.26 -25.58
N ASN A 268 0.60 -14.82 -24.38
CA ASN A 268 1.81 -14.04 -24.14
C ASN A 268 1.89 -12.79 -25.04
N GLU A 269 0.79 -12.01 -25.04
CA GLU A 269 0.65 -10.79 -25.82
C GLU A 269 0.48 -9.56 -24.93
N VAL A 270 1.01 -8.43 -25.38
CA VAL A 270 0.76 -7.09 -24.84
C VAL A 270 -0.06 -6.32 -25.88
N VAL A 271 -1.32 -6.03 -25.55
CA VAL A 271 -2.19 -5.25 -26.43
C VAL A 271 -1.89 -3.77 -26.29
N LEU A 272 -1.67 -3.10 -27.40
CA LEU A 272 -1.39 -1.67 -27.48
C LEU A 272 -2.58 -0.91 -28.05
N CYS A 273 -2.83 0.28 -27.54
CA CYS A 273 -3.91 1.15 -28.00
C CYS A 273 -3.55 2.63 -27.96
N LYS A 274 -4.40 3.48 -28.53
CA LYS A 274 -4.34 4.93 -28.35
C LYS A 274 -4.91 5.33 -26.98
N SER A 275 -4.58 6.55 -26.51
CA SER A 275 -4.95 7.05 -25.18
C SER A 275 -6.44 6.96 -24.87
N GLU A 276 -7.28 7.25 -25.86
CA GLU A 276 -8.74 7.31 -25.71
C GLU A 276 -9.34 5.95 -25.34
N ARG A 277 -8.66 4.85 -25.73
CA ARG A 277 -9.10 3.46 -25.49
C ARG A 277 -8.75 2.93 -24.10
N LEU A 278 -8.08 3.73 -23.27
CA LEU A 278 -7.74 3.38 -21.88
C LEU A 278 -8.83 3.74 -20.87
N PHE A 279 -9.87 4.43 -21.31
CA PHE A 279 -10.90 4.95 -20.40
C PHE A 279 -12.09 4.00 -20.30
N SER A 280 -12.53 3.74 -19.07
CA SER A 280 -13.75 2.99 -18.76
C SER A 280 -14.54 3.68 -17.66
N ARG A 281 -15.86 3.50 -17.63
CA ARG A 281 -16.72 3.89 -16.50
C ARG A 281 -16.87 2.76 -15.50
N ASP A 282 -16.81 1.54 -15.94
CA ASP A 282 -17.08 0.36 -15.11
C ASP A 282 -15.78 -0.22 -14.56
N CYS A 283 -15.79 -0.47 -13.26
CA CYS A 283 -14.67 -1.05 -12.52
C CYS A 283 -15.22 -2.25 -11.72
N HIS A 284 -14.81 -3.44 -12.10
CA HIS A 284 -15.14 -4.66 -11.40
C HIS A 284 -14.18 -4.86 -10.24
N VAL A 285 -14.73 -5.14 -9.06
CA VAL A 285 -13.94 -5.22 -7.83
C VAL A 285 -14.34 -6.47 -7.07
N ASP A 286 -13.33 -7.23 -6.65
CA ASP A 286 -13.49 -8.45 -5.85
C ASP A 286 -12.74 -8.32 -4.50
N ASN A 287 -12.87 -9.34 -3.64
CA ASN A 287 -12.23 -9.39 -2.32
C ASN A 287 -12.54 -8.14 -1.47
N ILE A 288 -13.82 -7.81 -1.38
CA ILE A 288 -14.28 -6.57 -0.75
C ILE A 288 -14.09 -6.61 0.76
N ASN A 289 -13.38 -5.62 1.30
CA ASN A 289 -13.37 -5.32 2.73
C ASN A 289 -14.32 -4.15 3.02
N TYR A 290 -15.41 -4.43 3.73
CA TYR A 290 -16.36 -3.42 4.18
C TYR A 290 -15.93 -2.84 5.52
N MET A 291 -15.55 -1.57 5.57
CA MET A 291 -15.17 -0.90 6.82
C MET A 291 -16.36 -0.25 7.52
N ALA A 292 -17.00 0.71 6.87
CA ALA A 292 -18.05 1.52 7.49
C ALA A 292 -19.36 0.76 7.70
N GLU A 293 -19.65 -0.19 6.81
CA GLU A 293 -20.86 -1.03 6.85
C GLU A 293 -20.48 -2.51 6.92
N GLU A 294 -21.40 -3.36 7.32
CA GLU A 294 -21.19 -4.81 7.28
C GLU A 294 -21.21 -5.33 5.83
N LYS A 295 -22.11 -4.80 5.04
CA LYS A 295 -22.23 -5.01 3.58
C LYS A 295 -23.10 -3.91 2.97
N LEU A 296 -22.98 -3.70 1.67
CA LEU A 296 -23.91 -2.85 0.94
C LEU A 296 -25.15 -3.65 0.55
N THR A 297 -26.34 -3.11 0.82
CA THR A 297 -27.64 -3.76 0.50
C THR A 297 -28.30 -3.21 -0.76
N GLY A 298 -27.71 -2.21 -1.38
CA GLY A 298 -28.19 -1.57 -2.61
C GLY A 298 -27.16 -0.58 -3.15
N PRO A 299 -27.51 0.16 -4.22
CA PRO A 299 -26.60 1.14 -4.82
C PRO A 299 -26.25 2.27 -3.83
N VAL A 300 -24.96 2.63 -3.76
CA VAL A 300 -24.43 3.67 -2.89
C VAL A 300 -23.51 4.62 -3.67
N LYS A 301 -23.70 5.92 -3.53
CA LYS A 301 -22.77 6.94 -4.08
C LYS A 301 -21.51 7.04 -3.22
N ALA A 302 -20.38 7.12 -3.90
CA ALA A 302 -19.06 7.19 -3.27
C ALA A 302 -18.07 7.98 -4.12
N ILE A 303 -16.92 8.29 -3.55
CA ILE A 303 -15.74 8.74 -4.29
C ILE A 303 -14.78 7.54 -4.41
N GLY A 304 -14.50 7.11 -5.64
CA GLY A 304 -13.64 5.95 -5.90
C GLY A 304 -12.21 6.34 -6.27
N LYS A 305 -11.21 5.72 -5.64
CA LYS A 305 -9.80 5.78 -6.04
C LYS A 305 -9.38 4.41 -6.57
N ILE A 306 -8.83 4.37 -7.79
CA ILE A 306 -8.40 3.14 -8.48
C ILE A 306 -6.89 2.91 -8.49
N ARG A 307 -6.12 3.75 -7.80
CA ARG A 307 -4.68 3.65 -7.50
C ARG A 307 -4.31 4.69 -6.45
N TYR A 308 -3.16 4.53 -5.83
CA TYR A 308 -2.70 5.42 -4.75
C TYR A 308 -2.68 6.90 -5.16
N SER A 309 -2.14 7.22 -6.33
CA SER A 309 -2.04 8.59 -6.84
C SER A 309 -3.32 9.15 -7.45
N HIS A 310 -4.42 8.39 -7.47
CA HIS A 310 -5.69 8.86 -8.03
C HIS A 310 -6.33 9.89 -7.10
N ALA A 311 -6.79 11.01 -7.67
CA ALA A 311 -7.42 12.07 -6.90
C ALA A 311 -8.76 11.65 -6.26
N GLY A 312 -9.38 10.61 -6.82
CA GLY A 312 -10.75 10.19 -6.51
C GLY A 312 -11.75 10.80 -7.51
N ALA A 313 -12.75 10.01 -7.87
CA ALA A 313 -13.82 10.43 -8.79
C ALA A 313 -15.19 9.91 -8.30
N PRO A 314 -16.28 10.66 -8.53
CA PRO A 314 -17.62 10.24 -8.18
C PRO A 314 -18.02 8.95 -8.92
N CYS A 315 -18.62 8.02 -8.18
CA CYS A 315 -19.13 6.76 -8.71
C CYS A 315 -20.34 6.28 -7.92
N THR A 316 -21.06 5.33 -8.49
CA THR A 316 -22.09 4.57 -7.80
C THR A 316 -21.65 3.11 -7.70
N LEU A 317 -21.72 2.57 -6.49
CA LEU A 317 -21.37 1.19 -6.16
C LEU A 317 -22.59 0.31 -6.26
N TYR A 318 -22.51 -0.77 -7.02
CA TYR A 318 -23.58 -1.75 -7.19
C TYR A 318 -23.10 -3.11 -6.66
N PRO A 319 -23.55 -3.54 -5.47
CA PRO A 319 -23.22 -4.88 -4.96
C PRO A 319 -23.83 -5.94 -5.87
N GLN A 320 -23.05 -6.97 -6.22
CA GLN A 320 -23.45 -8.06 -7.10
C GLN A 320 -23.86 -9.29 -6.28
N PRO A 321 -24.71 -10.18 -6.84
CA PRO A 321 -25.17 -11.38 -6.15
C PRO A 321 -24.06 -12.37 -5.79
N ASP A 322 -22.96 -12.36 -6.53
CA ASP A 322 -21.78 -13.23 -6.32
C ASP A 322 -20.82 -12.70 -5.27
N GLY A 323 -21.12 -11.54 -4.65
CA GLY A 323 -20.28 -10.90 -3.64
C GLY A 323 -19.25 -9.92 -4.18
N THR A 324 -19.15 -9.76 -5.48
CA THR A 324 -18.34 -8.73 -6.14
C THR A 324 -19.02 -7.36 -6.09
N LEU A 325 -18.32 -6.32 -6.54
CA LEU A 325 -18.84 -4.96 -6.59
C LEU A 325 -18.56 -4.35 -7.97
N LEU A 326 -19.61 -3.83 -8.62
CA LEU A 326 -19.45 -2.97 -9.79
C LEU A 326 -19.44 -1.51 -9.34
N ALA A 327 -18.32 -0.83 -9.55
CA ALA A 327 -18.23 0.61 -9.36
C ALA A 327 -18.37 1.31 -10.73
N GLN A 328 -19.46 2.03 -10.92
CA GLN A 328 -19.73 2.79 -12.13
C GLN A 328 -19.42 4.26 -11.91
N PHE A 329 -18.36 4.75 -12.54
CA PHE A 329 -17.92 6.14 -12.43
C PHE A 329 -18.79 7.08 -13.29
N ASP A 330 -19.07 8.26 -12.76
CA ASP A 330 -19.84 9.29 -13.48
C ASP A 330 -19.11 9.74 -14.75
N GLU A 331 -17.76 9.82 -14.70
CA GLU A 331 -16.89 10.08 -15.84
C GLU A 331 -15.90 8.94 -16.04
N PRO A 332 -15.52 8.62 -17.31
CA PRO A 332 -14.56 7.54 -17.57
C PRO A 332 -13.23 7.74 -16.89
N GLN A 333 -12.73 6.71 -16.23
CA GLN A 333 -11.43 6.72 -15.55
C GLN A 333 -10.37 5.98 -16.37
N ARG A 334 -9.14 6.49 -16.31
CA ARG A 334 -8.04 6.00 -17.14
C ARG A 334 -7.32 4.81 -16.50
N ALA A 335 -7.11 3.75 -17.30
CA ALA A 335 -6.23 2.64 -16.99
C ALA A 335 -6.59 1.95 -15.65
N MET A 336 -7.80 1.42 -15.54
CA MET A 336 -8.19 0.51 -14.46
C MET A 336 -7.35 -0.75 -14.58
N THR A 337 -6.54 -1.03 -13.58
CA THR A 337 -5.48 -2.04 -13.67
C THR A 337 -5.80 -3.21 -12.75
N PRO A 338 -6.01 -4.43 -13.27
CA PRO A 338 -6.23 -5.62 -12.45
C PRO A 338 -5.08 -5.86 -11.46
N GLY A 339 -5.44 -6.24 -10.23
CA GLY A 339 -4.50 -6.39 -9.12
C GLY A 339 -4.27 -5.13 -8.29
N GLN A 340 -4.57 -3.93 -8.83
CA GLN A 340 -4.60 -2.72 -8.04
C GLN A 340 -5.83 -2.68 -7.12
N ALA A 341 -5.75 -1.92 -6.04
CA ALA A 341 -6.91 -1.69 -5.18
C ALA A 341 -7.86 -0.65 -5.79
N ALA A 342 -9.16 -0.85 -5.59
CA ALA A 342 -10.17 0.20 -5.67
C ALA A 342 -10.67 0.49 -4.25
N VAL A 343 -10.58 1.75 -3.82
CA VAL A 343 -10.98 2.17 -2.49
C VAL A 343 -12.05 3.26 -2.59
N PHE A 344 -13.14 3.06 -1.89
CA PHE A 344 -14.32 3.90 -1.96
C PHE A 344 -14.54 4.63 -0.66
N TYR A 345 -14.81 5.92 -0.78
CA TYR A 345 -14.96 6.85 0.33
C TYR A 345 -16.38 7.42 0.34
N GLN A 346 -16.90 7.58 1.54
CA GLN A 346 -18.11 8.35 1.79
C GLN A 346 -17.73 9.49 2.72
N ASP A 347 -18.08 10.72 2.35
CA ASP A 347 -17.58 11.91 3.00
C ASP A 347 -16.03 11.90 3.10
N ASP A 348 -15.47 11.79 4.29
CA ASP A 348 -14.02 11.81 4.53
C ASP A 348 -13.49 10.49 5.12
N HIS A 349 -14.24 9.38 5.00
CA HIS A 349 -13.82 8.08 5.51
C HIS A 349 -13.98 6.94 4.50
N VAL A 350 -13.26 5.86 4.73
CA VAL A 350 -13.30 4.67 3.88
C VAL A 350 -14.61 3.91 4.12
N LEU A 351 -15.43 3.77 3.08
CA LEU A 351 -16.62 2.94 3.07
C LEU A 351 -16.27 1.46 2.91
N CYS A 352 -15.55 1.16 1.85
CA CYS A 352 -15.05 -0.18 1.53
C CYS A 352 -13.92 -0.09 0.49
N GLY A 353 -13.33 -1.22 0.17
CA GLY A 353 -12.37 -1.35 -0.92
C GLY A 353 -12.15 -2.81 -1.27
N GLY A 354 -11.53 -3.06 -2.42
CA GLY A 354 -11.24 -4.40 -2.90
C GLY A 354 -10.18 -4.37 -4.00
N THR A 355 -10.04 -5.49 -4.70
CA THR A 355 -9.07 -5.65 -5.78
C THR A 355 -9.76 -5.49 -7.13
N ILE A 356 -9.19 -4.69 -8.02
CA ILE A 356 -9.69 -4.52 -9.39
C ILE A 356 -9.48 -5.82 -10.17
N GLU A 357 -10.54 -6.28 -10.82
CA GLU A 357 -10.54 -7.46 -11.67
C GLU A 357 -10.76 -7.10 -13.14
N THR A 358 -10.41 -8.04 -14.02
CA THR A 358 -10.87 -8.02 -15.42
C THR A 358 -12.35 -8.37 -15.49
N GLU A 359 -13.06 -7.84 -16.50
CA GLU A 359 -14.42 -8.23 -16.83
C GLU A 359 -14.52 -9.73 -17.13
#